data_356e2051e5781ce873496075422af860
#
_entry.id   356e2051e5781ce873496075422af860
#
_cell.length_a   1.000
_cell.length_b   1.000
_cell.length_c   1.000
_cell.angle_alpha   90.00
_cell.angle_beta   90.00
_cell.angle_gamma   90.00
#
_symmetry.space_group_name_H-M   'P 1'
#
loop_
_entity.id
_entity.type
_entity.pdbx_description
1 polymer ?
#
loop_
_entity_poly.entity_id
_entity_poly.type
_entity_poly.pdbx_seq_one_letter_code
_entity_poly.pdbx_strand_id
1 'polypeptide(L)'
;MTADTKTTGAPAARAPRPVALLLPGQGSQYRRMAAGLYAAEPVFAEAVDEVLGAMGAEGARMHADWLAERPELPVDHVLRAQPLLFAVDYALGRLVTSWGIRPVALLGHSIGEMAAATLAGVFTVRDAARVVLDRVTRLTAAPPGGMLAVAESAASLEPFLGGGVVVGAVNAPRQTVLGGPEDALRAVGETLRARGITAQRVPALSPFHSPVIAPHARGAEAVLATVERRPPRTVVHSCYTAAPLTAQQVADPAYWAAHPVDQVRFWPALDGLLAPGGLVVVEAGPGRTLSSLALRHPSVRRGDCMVVPLSPKRAGGPEDDRVALGEAVDALRGEGYRIP
;
A
#
# COMPACT_ATOMS: atom_id res chain seq x y z
N MET A 1 -6.69 -21.23 -64.75
CA MET A 1 -5.87 -20.46 -63.81
C MET A 1 -6.81 -19.89 -62.77
N THR A 2 -6.96 -20.59 -61.68
CA THR A 2 -7.80 -20.14 -60.53
C THR A 2 -6.86 -19.48 -59.51
N ALA A 3 -7.04 -18.21 -59.28
CA ALA A 3 -6.29 -17.44 -58.29
C ALA A 3 -6.79 -17.77 -56.87
N ASP A 4 -5.96 -18.41 -56.06
CA ASP A 4 -6.15 -18.61 -54.61
C ASP A 4 -5.95 -17.29 -53.90
N THR A 5 -7.04 -16.67 -53.50
CA THR A 5 -7.03 -15.53 -52.57
C THR A 5 -6.77 -16.06 -51.16
N LYS A 6 -5.51 -16.01 -50.69
CA LYS A 6 -5.16 -16.17 -49.29
C LYS A 6 -5.73 -15.00 -48.48
N THR A 7 -6.80 -15.25 -47.76
CA THR A 7 -7.32 -14.36 -46.72
C THR A 7 -6.34 -14.42 -45.56
N THR A 8 -5.51 -13.40 -45.43
CA THR A 8 -4.70 -13.18 -44.23
C THR A 8 -5.64 -12.74 -43.10
N GLY A 9 -6.08 -13.69 -42.29
CA GLY A 9 -6.80 -13.40 -41.06
C GLY A 9 -5.95 -12.51 -40.17
N ALA A 10 -6.50 -11.35 -39.74
CA ALA A 10 -5.86 -10.53 -38.74
C ALA A 10 -5.60 -11.37 -37.48
N PRO A 11 -4.44 -11.24 -36.82
CA PRO A 11 -4.16 -11.98 -35.61
C PRO A 11 -5.26 -11.67 -34.58
N ALA A 12 -5.87 -12.72 -34.02
CA ALA A 12 -6.86 -12.58 -32.97
C ALA A 12 -6.28 -11.71 -31.86
N ALA A 13 -6.97 -10.63 -31.49
CA ALA A 13 -6.54 -9.74 -30.43
C ALA A 13 -6.32 -10.56 -29.15
N ARG A 14 -5.09 -10.55 -28.65
CA ARG A 14 -4.75 -11.25 -27.41
C ARG A 14 -5.59 -10.67 -26.25
N ALA A 15 -6.22 -11.52 -25.45
CA ALA A 15 -6.91 -11.07 -24.26
C ALA A 15 -5.92 -10.30 -23.34
N PRO A 16 -6.38 -9.21 -22.72
CA PRO A 16 -5.53 -8.42 -21.82
C PRO A 16 -5.02 -9.29 -20.66
N ARG A 17 -3.78 -9.05 -20.23
CA ARG A 17 -3.21 -9.71 -19.05
C ARG A 17 -4.03 -9.34 -17.81
N PRO A 18 -4.36 -10.31 -16.92
CA PRO A 18 -5.10 -10.00 -15.70
C PRO A 18 -4.37 -8.96 -14.82
N VAL A 19 -5.15 -8.13 -14.11
CA VAL A 19 -4.63 -7.08 -13.24
C VAL A 19 -4.52 -7.56 -11.82
N ALA A 20 -3.39 -7.26 -11.16
CA ALA A 20 -3.23 -7.29 -9.72
C ALA A 20 -3.02 -5.87 -9.19
N LEU A 21 -3.58 -5.52 -8.02
CA LEU A 21 -3.36 -4.22 -7.38
C LEU A 21 -2.31 -4.32 -6.29
N LEU A 22 -1.41 -3.33 -6.25
CA LEU A 22 -0.53 -3.04 -5.12
C LEU A 22 -1.05 -1.79 -4.41
N LEU A 23 -1.14 -1.86 -3.08
CA LEU A 23 -1.64 -0.78 -2.23
C LEU A 23 -0.55 -0.39 -1.22
N PRO A 24 0.02 0.81 -1.32
CA PRO A 24 1.17 1.19 -0.53
C PRO A 24 0.82 1.45 0.94
N GLY A 25 1.87 1.48 1.77
CA GLY A 25 1.79 1.81 3.18
C GLY A 25 2.48 3.12 3.51
N GLN A 26 2.69 3.33 4.82
CA GLN A 26 3.32 4.52 5.34
C GLN A 26 4.75 4.71 4.79
N GLY A 27 5.06 5.95 4.43
CA GLY A 27 6.24 6.35 3.67
C GLY A 27 5.92 6.75 2.23
N SER A 28 4.70 6.43 1.74
CA SER A 28 4.23 6.84 0.41
C SER A 28 3.38 8.13 0.45
N GLN A 29 2.96 8.57 1.64
CA GLN A 29 2.16 9.78 1.80
C GLN A 29 2.98 11.04 1.49
N TYR A 30 2.30 12.02 0.95
CA TYR A 30 2.80 13.38 0.77
C TYR A 30 1.64 14.38 0.86
N ARG A 31 1.99 15.65 1.08
CA ARG A 31 0.98 16.72 1.22
C ARG A 31 0.10 16.77 -0.03
N ARG A 32 -1.22 16.83 0.17
CA ARG A 32 -2.23 16.92 -0.89
C ARG A 32 -2.16 15.77 -1.92
N MET A 33 -1.69 14.58 -1.51
CA MET A 33 -1.61 13.40 -2.37
C MET A 33 -2.96 13.12 -3.04
N ALA A 34 -2.97 12.95 -4.36
CA ALA A 34 -4.14 12.72 -5.19
C ALA A 34 -5.25 13.80 -5.09
N ALA A 35 -4.93 15.02 -4.59
CA ALA A 35 -5.92 16.10 -4.53
C ALA A 35 -6.43 16.53 -5.91
N GLY A 36 -5.62 16.38 -6.96
CA GLY A 36 -6.02 16.61 -8.34
C GLY A 36 -7.05 15.60 -8.83
N LEU A 37 -6.97 14.36 -8.37
CA LEU A 37 -7.97 13.32 -8.68
C LEU A 37 -9.24 13.55 -7.88
N TYR A 38 -9.15 13.98 -6.64
CA TYR A 38 -10.33 14.33 -5.85
C TYR A 38 -11.18 15.43 -6.51
N ALA A 39 -10.54 16.37 -7.18
CA ALA A 39 -11.23 17.43 -7.91
C ALA A 39 -11.77 17.00 -9.28
N ALA A 40 -11.22 15.95 -9.91
CA ALA A 40 -11.48 15.61 -11.30
C ALA A 40 -12.22 14.28 -11.51
N GLU A 41 -12.11 13.34 -10.59
CA GLU A 41 -12.62 11.97 -10.70
C GLU A 41 -13.75 11.71 -9.69
N PRO A 42 -15.04 11.77 -10.08
CA PRO A 42 -16.16 11.64 -9.14
C PRO A 42 -16.12 10.33 -8.34
N VAL A 43 -15.80 9.20 -8.97
CA VAL A 43 -15.72 7.90 -8.29
C VAL A 43 -14.64 7.89 -7.21
N PHE A 44 -13.51 8.56 -7.47
CA PHE A 44 -12.45 8.70 -6.49
C PHE A 44 -12.89 9.60 -5.32
N ALA A 45 -13.50 10.74 -5.61
CA ALA A 45 -14.00 11.68 -4.61
C ALA A 45 -15.03 11.03 -3.68
N GLU A 46 -16.06 10.39 -4.27
CA GLU A 46 -17.09 9.66 -3.52
C GLU A 46 -16.51 8.59 -2.60
N ALA A 47 -15.49 7.85 -3.07
CA ALA A 47 -14.86 6.80 -2.28
C ALA A 47 -14.02 7.37 -1.11
N VAL A 48 -13.32 8.49 -1.31
CA VAL A 48 -12.63 9.20 -0.22
C VAL A 48 -13.63 9.72 0.80
N ASP A 49 -14.71 10.36 0.34
CA ASP A 49 -15.75 10.92 1.21
C ASP A 49 -16.47 9.82 2.00
N GLU A 50 -16.70 8.63 1.40
CA GLU A 50 -17.26 7.46 2.08
C GLU A 50 -16.36 7.03 3.25
N VAL A 51 -15.05 6.93 3.03
CA VAL A 51 -14.09 6.54 4.07
C VAL A 51 -14.00 7.59 5.19
N LEU A 52 -13.78 8.85 4.83
CA LEU A 52 -13.61 9.92 5.81
C LEU A 52 -14.92 10.24 6.53
N GLY A 53 -16.05 10.17 5.83
CA GLY A 53 -17.38 10.30 6.44
C GLY A 53 -17.65 9.21 7.49
N ALA A 54 -17.21 7.97 7.27
CA ALA A 54 -17.31 6.89 8.25
C ALA A 54 -16.46 7.12 9.51
N MET A 55 -15.44 8.00 9.45
CA MET A 55 -14.62 8.40 10.59
C MET A 55 -15.21 9.61 11.38
N GLY A 56 -16.35 10.15 10.94
CA GLY A 56 -17.08 11.21 11.63
C GLY A 56 -16.28 12.52 11.77
N ALA A 57 -16.32 13.14 12.94
CA ALA A 57 -15.67 14.43 13.18
C ALA A 57 -14.14 14.40 12.92
N GLU A 58 -13.47 13.28 13.23
CA GLU A 58 -12.04 13.15 12.95
C GLU A 58 -11.79 13.04 11.44
N GLY A 59 -12.64 12.33 10.70
CA GLY A 59 -12.57 12.30 9.24
C GLY A 59 -12.74 13.68 8.60
N ALA A 60 -13.63 14.52 9.14
CA ALA A 60 -13.77 15.90 8.68
C ALA A 60 -12.49 16.73 8.92
N ARG A 61 -11.82 16.56 10.07
CA ARG A 61 -10.51 17.19 10.34
C ARG A 61 -9.42 16.67 9.40
N MET A 62 -9.39 15.35 9.14
CA MET A 62 -8.46 14.73 8.20
C MET A 62 -8.64 15.29 6.79
N HIS A 63 -9.89 15.43 6.34
CA HIS A 63 -10.22 16.02 5.04
C HIS A 63 -9.74 17.45 4.92
N ALA A 64 -10.00 18.28 5.96
CA ALA A 64 -9.56 19.66 5.99
C ALA A 64 -8.03 19.77 5.94
N ASP A 65 -7.31 18.99 6.76
CA ASP A 65 -5.84 18.98 6.79
C ASP A 65 -5.24 18.46 5.46
N TRP A 66 -5.84 17.44 4.87
CA TRP A 66 -5.37 16.88 3.61
C TRP A 66 -5.32 17.90 2.47
N LEU A 67 -6.35 18.73 2.35
CA LEU A 67 -6.47 19.71 1.29
C LEU A 67 -5.85 21.07 1.63
N ALA A 68 -5.55 21.33 2.91
CA ALA A 68 -5.03 22.60 3.38
C ALA A 68 -3.59 22.87 2.90
N GLU A 69 -3.29 24.14 2.63
CA GLU A 69 -1.90 24.60 2.46
C GLU A 69 -1.14 24.61 3.79
N ARG A 70 -1.85 24.87 4.89
CA ARG A 70 -1.32 24.88 6.26
C ARG A 70 -2.21 24.00 7.14
N PRO A 71 -1.94 22.68 7.18
CA PRO A 71 -2.72 21.76 7.98
C PRO A 71 -2.47 21.97 9.48
N GLU A 72 -3.46 21.63 10.31
CA GLU A 72 -3.33 21.59 11.76
C GLU A 72 -2.34 20.49 12.21
N LEU A 73 -2.47 19.29 11.63
CA LEU A 73 -1.52 18.19 11.81
C LEU A 73 -0.78 17.90 10.49
N PRO A 74 0.54 17.67 10.57
CA PRO A 74 1.30 17.30 9.37
C PRO A 74 0.85 15.94 8.81
N VAL A 75 1.00 15.75 7.50
CA VAL A 75 0.59 14.51 6.82
C VAL A 75 1.29 13.26 7.37
N ASP A 76 2.49 13.41 7.96
CA ASP A 76 3.26 12.31 8.56
C ASP A 76 2.80 11.93 9.98
N HIS A 77 1.91 12.73 10.57
CA HIS A 77 1.31 12.42 11.87
C HIS A 77 0.44 11.16 11.77
N VAL A 78 0.48 10.29 12.78
CA VAL A 78 -0.22 8.99 12.75
C VAL A 78 -1.73 9.11 12.49
N LEU A 79 -2.38 10.15 13.04
CA LEU A 79 -3.80 10.46 12.80
C LEU A 79 -4.08 10.99 11.38
N ARG A 80 -3.07 11.21 10.55
CA ARG A 80 -3.22 11.67 9.15
C ARG A 80 -2.68 10.65 8.15
N ALA A 81 -1.45 10.17 8.36
CA ALA A 81 -0.78 9.31 7.41
C ALA A 81 -1.59 8.04 7.07
N GLN A 82 -1.88 7.21 8.07
CA GLN A 82 -2.52 5.91 7.82
C GLN A 82 -3.98 6.02 7.34
N PRO A 83 -4.85 6.87 7.95
CA PRO A 83 -6.22 7.01 7.46
C PRO A 83 -6.30 7.59 6.04
N LEU A 84 -5.46 8.57 5.71
CA LEU A 84 -5.44 9.15 4.37
C LEU A 84 -4.86 8.19 3.33
N LEU A 85 -3.82 7.40 3.67
CA LEU A 85 -3.34 6.33 2.81
C LEU A 85 -4.44 5.29 2.55
N PHE A 86 -5.11 4.82 3.61
CA PHE A 86 -6.23 3.89 3.47
C PHE A 86 -7.34 4.46 2.55
N ALA A 87 -7.71 5.74 2.72
CA ALA A 87 -8.74 6.39 1.91
C ALA A 87 -8.33 6.50 0.43
N VAL A 88 -7.10 6.96 0.16
CA VAL A 88 -6.58 7.12 -1.22
C VAL A 88 -6.39 5.78 -1.92
N ASP A 89 -5.83 4.79 -1.23
CA ASP A 89 -5.63 3.45 -1.77
C ASP A 89 -6.98 2.79 -2.12
N TYR A 90 -7.94 2.87 -1.20
CA TYR A 90 -9.28 2.37 -1.43
C TYR A 90 -9.94 3.09 -2.62
N ALA A 91 -9.86 4.42 -2.67
CA ALA A 91 -10.47 5.22 -3.72
C ALA A 91 -9.86 4.94 -5.10
N LEU A 92 -8.53 4.78 -5.20
CA LEU A 92 -7.87 4.39 -6.45
C LEU A 92 -8.25 2.96 -6.87
N GLY A 93 -8.35 2.03 -5.93
CA GLY A 93 -8.84 0.68 -6.22
C GLY A 93 -10.30 0.69 -6.72
N ARG A 94 -11.16 1.54 -6.16
CA ARG A 94 -12.54 1.76 -6.63
C ARG A 94 -12.57 2.37 -8.04
N LEU A 95 -11.68 3.33 -8.30
CA LEU A 95 -11.55 3.95 -9.63
C LEU A 95 -11.15 2.90 -10.68
N VAL A 96 -10.16 2.06 -10.41
CA VAL A 96 -9.77 0.97 -11.32
C VAL A 96 -10.92 0.01 -11.58
N THR A 97 -11.69 -0.33 -10.55
CA THR A 97 -12.84 -1.24 -10.71
C THR A 97 -14.01 -0.59 -11.47
N SER A 98 -14.16 0.73 -11.38
CA SER A 98 -15.18 1.48 -12.14
C SER A 98 -14.93 1.45 -13.65
N TRP A 99 -13.69 1.25 -14.08
CA TRP A 99 -13.33 1.03 -15.49
C TRP A 99 -13.70 -0.37 -16.02
N GLY A 100 -14.36 -1.19 -15.21
CA GLY A 100 -14.71 -2.57 -15.56
C GLY A 100 -13.55 -3.57 -15.36
N ILE A 101 -12.40 -3.12 -14.85
CA ILE A 101 -11.27 -3.99 -14.51
C ILE A 101 -11.60 -4.74 -13.21
N ARG A 102 -11.50 -6.07 -13.27
CA ARG A 102 -11.66 -6.95 -12.10
C ARG A 102 -10.31 -7.48 -11.68
N PRO A 103 -9.68 -6.95 -10.62
CA PRO A 103 -8.39 -7.46 -10.16
C PRO A 103 -8.49 -8.94 -9.77
N VAL A 104 -7.50 -9.74 -10.19
CA VAL A 104 -7.43 -11.16 -9.81
C VAL A 104 -6.75 -11.35 -8.46
N ALA A 105 -5.94 -10.38 -8.04
CA ALA A 105 -5.25 -10.40 -6.74
C ALA A 105 -5.00 -8.97 -6.24
N LEU A 106 -4.84 -8.86 -4.93
CA LEU A 106 -4.51 -7.62 -4.21
C LEU A 106 -3.35 -7.92 -3.27
N LEU A 107 -2.38 -7.02 -3.18
CA LEU A 107 -1.28 -7.07 -2.22
C LEU A 107 -1.09 -5.68 -1.62
N GLY A 108 -1.34 -5.54 -0.34
CA GLY A 108 -1.09 -4.32 0.41
C GLY A 108 0.26 -4.36 1.15
N HIS A 109 0.86 -3.20 1.36
CA HIS A 109 2.00 -3.03 2.24
C HIS A 109 1.53 -2.40 3.56
N SER A 110 1.64 -3.09 4.68
CA SER A 110 1.23 -2.58 5.99
C SER A 110 -0.23 -2.11 5.99
N ILE A 111 -0.52 -0.83 6.20
CA ILE A 111 -1.90 -0.28 6.18
C ILE A 111 -2.59 -0.54 4.83
N GLY A 112 -1.85 -0.65 3.74
CA GLY A 112 -2.39 -1.02 2.44
C GLY A 112 -3.06 -2.40 2.41
N GLU A 113 -2.73 -3.33 3.34
CA GLU A 113 -3.44 -4.60 3.46
C GLU A 113 -4.88 -4.41 3.96
N MET A 114 -5.15 -3.39 4.79
CA MET A 114 -6.53 -3.03 5.17
C MET A 114 -7.33 -2.52 3.96
N ALA A 115 -6.71 -1.72 3.09
CA ALA A 115 -7.34 -1.28 1.85
C ALA A 115 -7.59 -2.47 0.90
N ALA A 116 -6.62 -3.37 0.75
CA ALA A 116 -6.75 -4.60 -0.02
C ALA A 116 -7.91 -5.47 0.49
N ALA A 117 -7.97 -5.70 1.80
CA ALA A 117 -9.03 -6.49 2.42
C ALA A 117 -10.42 -5.84 2.24
N THR A 118 -10.50 -4.50 2.32
CA THR A 118 -11.74 -3.75 2.11
C THR A 118 -12.20 -3.85 0.66
N LEU A 119 -11.32 -3.65 -0.32
CA LEU A 119 -11.60 -3.82 -1.75
C LEU A 119 -12.02 -5.26 -2.08
N ALA A 120 -11.42 -6.25 -1.43
CA ALA A 120 -11.80 -7.65 -1.56
C ALA A 120 -13.12 -7.99 -0.88
N GLY A 121 -13.69 -7.09 -0.08
CA GLY A 121 -14.97 -7.26 0.62
C GLY A 121 -14.87 -8.05 1.93
N VAL A 122 -13.67 -8.16 2.50
CA VAL A 122 -13.48 -8.72 3.85
C VAL A 122 -14.16 -7.83 4.89
N PHE A 123 -13.96 -6.54 4.79
CA PHE A 123 -14.62 -5.53 5.61
C PHE A 123 -15.58 -4.68 4.78
N THR A 124 -16.64 -4.15 5.42
CA THR A 124 -17.30 -2.97 4.88
C THR A 124 -16.39 -1.76 5.03
N VAL A 125 -16.56 -0.74 4.17
CA VAL A 125 -15.80 0.53 4.28
C VAL A 125 -15.95 1.14 5.66
N ARG A 126 -17.19 1.17 6.17
CA ARG A 126 -17.51 1.71 7.49
C ARG A 126 -16.77 1.00 8.62
N ASP A 127 -16.71 -0.33 8.57
CA ASP A 127 -16.02 -1.12 9.60
C ASP A 127 -14.51 -0.98 9.50
N ALA A 128 -13.96 -1.00 8.28
CA ALA A 128 -12.53 -0.77 8.05
C ALA A 128 -12.10 0.63 8.55
N ALA A 129 -12.88 1.67 8.23
CA ALA A 129 -12.63 3.03 8.69
C ALA A 129 -12.63 3.13 10.23
N ARG A 130 -13.57 2.45 10.91
CA ARG A 130 -13.60 2.37 12.38
C ARG A 130 -12.36 1.68 12.95
N VAL A 131 -11.95 0.55 12.35
CA VAL A 131 -10.75 -0.19 12.78
C VAL A 131 -9.49 0.65 12.58
N VAL A 132 -9.36 1.32 11.43
CA VAL A 132 -8.22 2.21 11.15
C VAL A 132 -8.18 3.38 12.13
N LEU A 133 -9.33 4.02 12.40
CA LEU A 133 -9.40 5.15 13.34
C LEU A 133 -9.07 4.72 14.77
N ASP A 134 -9.62 3.59 15.26
CA ASP A 134 -9.27 3.04 16.58
C ASP A 134 -7.76 2.75 16.69
N ARG A 135 -7.21 2.11 15.68
CA ARG A 135 -5.76 1.81 15.60
C ARG A 135 -4.92 3.07 15.76
N VAL A 136 -5.13 4.07 14.92
CA VAL A 136 -4.29 5.27 14.94
C VAL A 136 -4.51 6.10 16.21
N THR A 137 -5.71 6.10 16.78
CA THR A 137 -6.00 6.77 18.05
C THR A 137 -5.22 6.13 19.20
N ARG A 138 -5.16 4.79 19.28
CA ARG A 138 -4.34 4.08 20.28
C ARG A 138 -2.86 4.40 20.11
N LEU A 139 -2.39 4.44 18.87
CA LEU A 139 -1.00 4.65 18.53
C LEU A 139 -0.50 6.08 18.77
N THR A 140 -1.39 7.05 19.04
CA THR A 140 -0.95 8.40 19.46
C THR A 140 -0.22 8.41 20.79
N ALA A 141 -0.47 7.41 21.65
CA ALA A 141 0.19 7.25 22.94
C ALA A 141 1.54 6.49 22.85
N ALA A 142 1.93 6.05 21.67
CA ALA A 142 3.20 5.34 21.48
C ALA A 142 4.40 6.25 21.75
N PRO A 143 5.49 5.72 22.33
CA PRO A 143 6.69 6.50 22.56
C PRO A 143 7.32 6.97 21.25
N PRO A 144 8.14 8.04 21.29
CA PRO A 144 8.90 8.50 20.12
C PRO A 144 9.75 7.37 19.52
N GLY A 145 9.68 7.26 18.20
CA GLY A 145 10.40 6.25 17.44
C GLY A 145 10.22 6.45 15.95
N GLY A 146 10.58 5.45 15.19
CA GLY A 146 10.42 5.57 13.74
C GLY A 146 10.91 4.37 12.97
N MET A 147 11.11 4.58 11.68
CA MET A 147 11.59 3.58 10.75
C MET A 147 12.78 4.10 9.94
N LEU A 148 13.70 3.20 9.58
CA LEU A 148 14.91 3.48 8.82
C LEU A 148 14.99 2.51 7.63
N ALA A 149 14.89 3.02 6.41
CA ALA A 149 15.11 2.24 5.20
C ALA A 149 16.60 2.07 4.95
N VAL A 150 17.07 0.85 4.81
CA VAL A 150 18.47 0.47 4.67
C VAL A 150 18.68 -0.30 3.38
N ALA A 151 19.71 0.07 2.61
CA ALA A 151 20.07 -0.59 1.34
C ALA A 151 20.89 -1.86 1.58
N GLU A 152 20.40 -2.76 2.44
CA GLU A 152 21.02 -4.05 2.79
C GLU A 152 19.98 -5.14 3.03
N SER A 153 20.44 -6.41 3.01
CA SER A 153 19.60 -7.56 3.35
C SER A 153 19.32 -7.62 4.86
N ALA A 154 18.19 -8.21 5.24
CA ALA A 154 17.84 -8.39 6.66
C ALA A 154 18.92 -9.18 7.42
N ALA A 155 19.46 -10.24 6.82
CA ALA A 155 20.52 -11.06 7.43
C ALA A 155 21.80 -10.24 7.69
N SER A 156 22.20 -9.37 6.75
CA SER A 156 23.39 -8.51 6.94
C SER A 156 23.21 -7.46 8.04
N LEU A 157 21.95 -7.18 8.41
CA LEU A 157 21.64 -6.19 9.44
C LEU A 157 21.53 -6.78 10.85
N GLU A 158 21.46 -8.10 11.02
CA GLU A 158 21.37 -8.76 12.33
C GLU A 158 22.42 -8.26 13.36
N PRO A 159 23.72 -8.05 13.01
CA PRO A 159 24.72 -7.57 13.96
C PRO A 159 24.49 -6.16 14.49
N PHE A 160 23.59 -5.39 13.86
CA PHE A 160 23.25 -4.01 14.23
C PHE A 160 21.94 -3.90 15.00
N LEU A 161 21.21 -5.00 15.16
CA LEU A 161 19.94 -5.01 15.88
C LEU A 161 20.20 -5.02 17.41
N GLY A 162 19.32 -4.35 18.14
CA GLY A 162 19.38 -4.26 19.60
C GLY A 162 18.75 -2.97 20.11
N GLY A 163 18.62 -2.83 21.43
CA GLY A 163 17.99 -1.64 22.02
C GLY A 163 16.53 -1.40 21.58
N GLY A 164 15.82 -2.47 21.18
CA GLY A 164 14.46 -2.37 20.66
C GLY A 164 14.38 -2.13 19.14
N VAL A 165 15.51 -2.03 18.42
CA VAL A 165 15.55 -1.97 16.97
C VAL A 165 15.45 -3.37 16.38
N VAL A 166 14.51 -3.56 15.47
CA VAL A 166 14.23 -4.84 14.79
C VAL A 166 14.07 -4.64 13.29
N VAL A 167 14.09 -5.74 12.55
CA VAL A 167 13.66 -5.73 11.14
C VAL A 167 12.15 -5.59 11.09
N GLY A 168 11.68 -4.39 10.71
CA GLY A 168 10.25 -4.08 10.58
C GLY A 168 9.68 -4.47 9.21
N ALA A 169 10.47 -4.38 8.14
CA ALA A 169 10.01 -4.81 6.82
C ALA A 169 11.15 -5.34 5.93
N VAL A 170 10.83 -6.34 5.10
CA VAL A 170 11.68 -6.85 4.02
C VAL A 170 11.03 -6.48 2.69
N ASN A 171 11.51 -5.39 2.09
CA ASN A 171 10.92 -4.78 0.90
C ASN A 171 11.56 -5.25 -0.42
N ALA A 172 12.82 -5.67 -0.38
CA ALA A 172 13.53 -6.29 -1.50
C ALA A 172 14.73 -7.08 -0.94
N PRO A 173 15.43 -7.92 -1.73
CA PRO A 173 16.58 -8.69 -1.27
C PRO A 173 17.67 -7.84 -0.59
N ARG A 174 17.82 -6.58 -1.01
CA ARG A 174 18.74 -5.59 -0.45
C ARG A 174 18.02 -4.27 -0.14
N GLN A 175 16.84 -4.37 0.45
CA GLN A 175 16.10 -3.22 0.96
C GLN A 175 15.25 -3.63 2.15
N THR A 176 15.75 -3.33 3.32
CA THR A 176 15.17 -3.65 4.62
C THR A 176 14.76 -2.36 5.34
N VAL A 177 13.67 -2.41 6.08
CA VAL A 177 13.27 -1.31 6.97
C VAL A 177 13.46 -1.78 8.41
N LEU A 178 14.21 -1.01 9.19
CA LEU A 178 14.35 -1.19 10.63
C LEU A 178 13.31 -0.32 11.34
N GLY A 179 12.69 -0.85 12.39
CA GLY A 179 11.78 -0.12 13.27
C GLY A 179 12.27 -0.15 14.71
N GLY A 180 12.05 0.91 15.48
CA GLY A 180 12.47 0.95 16.87
C GLY A 180 12.40 2.33 17.53
N PRO A 181 12.84 2.42 18.82
CA PRO A 181 12.91 3.67 19.56
C PRO A 181 13.84 4.68 18.89
N GLU A 182 13.51 5.98 19.02
CA GLU A 182 14.19 7.06 18.29
C GLU A 182 15.71 7.07 18.48
N ASP A 183 16.18 7.03 19.74
CA ASP A 183 17.64 7.13 20.02
C ASP A 183 18.40 5.89 19.55
N ALA A 184 17.85 4.70 19.77
CA ALA A 184 18.46 3.45 19.31
C ALA A 184 18.52 3.40 17.77
N LEU A 185 17.43 3.78 17.10
CA LEU A 185 17.35 3.79 15.64
C LEU A 185 18.32 4.82 15.03
N ARG A 186 18.49 5.98 15.68
CA ARG A 186 19.46 7.00 15.28
C ARG A 186 20.89 6.46 15.38
N ALA A 187 21.26 5.84 16.52
CA ALA A 187 22.59 5.26 16.72
C ALA A 187 22.91 4.16 15.70
N VAL A 188 21.94 3.27 15.42
CA VAL A 188 22.07 2.26 14.35
C VAL A 188 22.28 2.94 12.99
N GLY A 189 21.50 3.96 12.66
CA GLY A 189 21.63 4.70 11.41
C GLY A 189 22.99 5.38 11.24
N GLU A 190 23.56 5.94 12.30
CA GLU A 190 24.91 6.52 12.32
C GLU A 190 25.98 5.45 12.09
N THR A 191 25.86 4.31 12.78
CA THR A 191 26.77 3.17 12.63
C THR A 191 26.77 2.61 11.20
N LEU A 192 25.59 2.46 10.60
CA LEU A 192 25.45 1.97 9.22
C LEU A 192 26.08 2.94 8.22
N ARG A 193 25.81 4.25 8.37
CA ARG A 193 26.40 5.28 7.50
C ARG A 193 27.92 5.36 7.61
N ALA A 194 28.47 5.22 8.82
CA ALA A 194 29.91 5.16 9.03
C ALA A 194 30.56 3.95 8.34
N ARG A 195 29.81 2.89 8.05
CA ARG A 195 30.25 1.71 7.27
C ARG A 195 29.93 1.84 5.77
N GLY A 196 29.51 3.00 5.29
CA GLY A 196 29.16 3.22 3.89
C GLY A 196 27.81 2.60 3.47
N ILE A 197 26.99 2.15 4.42
CA ILE A 197 25.66 1.57 4.14
C ILE A 197 24.64 2.71 4.08
N THR A 198 23.92 2.82 2.98
CA THR A 198 22.86 3.82 2.82
C THR A 198 21.70 3.51 3.77
N ALA A 199 21.42 4.47 4.65
CA ALA A 199 20.33 4.39 5.62
C ALA A 199 19.58 5.73 5.66
N GLN A 200 18.26 5.70 5.37
CA GLN A 200 17.41 6.88 5.25
C GLN A 200 16.18 6.76 6.13
N ARG A 201 15.82 7.83 6.84
CA ARG A 201 14.57 7.88 7.62
C ARG A 201 13.35 7.76 6.72
N VAL A 202 12.43 6.90 7.11
CA VAL A 202 11.09 6.87 6.53
C VAL A 202 10.27 7.98 7.19
N PRO A 203 9.42 8.72 6.47
CA PRO A 203 8.54 9.73 7.05
C PRO A 203 7.41 9.06 7.87
N ALA A 204 7.79 8.60 9.07
CA ALA A 204 6.92 7.97 10.06
C ALA A 204 7.46 8.32 11.46
N LEU A 205 6.56 8.84 12.30
CA LEU A 205 6.90 9.34 13.64
C LEU A 205 6.67 8.28 14.75
N SER A 206 6.32 7.07 14.37
CA SER A 206 6.05 5.95 15.29
C SER A 206 6.91 4.74 14.93
N PRO A 207 7.32 3.91 15.92
CA PRO A 207 8.15 2.73 15.72
C PRO A 207 7.34 1.53 15.21
N PHE A 208 6.65 1.69 14.06
CA PHE A 208 5.85 0.63 13.47
C PHE A 208 6.68 -0.63 13.20
N HIS A 209 5.99 -1.76 13.21
CA HIS A 209 6.56 -3.07 12.94
C HIS A 209 7.71 -3.41 13.90
N SER A 210 7.53 -2.99 15.17
CA SER A 210 8.46 -3.31 16.25
C SER A 210 7.71 -3.65 17.55
N PRO A 211 8.32 -4.43 18.47
CA PRO A 211 7.71 -4.76 19.75
C PRO A 211 7.39 -3.55 20.63
N VAL A 212 8.03 -2.40 20.38
CA VAL A 212 7.83 -1.15 21.13
C VAL A 212 6.38 -0.68 21.05
N ILE A 213 5.71 -0.91 19.91
CA ILE A 213 4.34 -0.48 19.68
C ILE A 213 3.29 -1.46 20.25
N ALA A 214 3.69 -2.68 20.60
CA ALA A 214 2.76 -3.73 21.04
C ALA A 214 1.87 -3.33 22.23
N PRO A 215 2.36 -2.64 23.28
CA PRO A 215 1.51 -2.20 24.39
C PRO A 215 0.38 -1.27 23.94
N HIS A 216 0.61 -0.47 22.89
CA HIS A 216 -0.32 0.53 22.36
C HIS A 216 -1.29 -0.07 21.33
N ALA A 217 -0.96 -1.23 20.74
CA ALA A 217 -1.86 -1.99 19.89
C ALA A 217 -2.88 -2.85 20.67
N ARG A 218 -2.64 -3.09 21.98
CA ARG A 218 -3.54 -3.88 22.84
C ARG A 218 -4.95 -3.32 22.88
N GLY A 219 -5.93 -4.21 22.85
CA GLY A 219 -7.35 -3.85 22.86
C GLY A 219 -7.94 -3.55 21.49
N ALA A 220 -7.15 -3.55 20.42
CA ALA A 220 -7.67 -3.45 19.05
C ALA A 220 -8.55 -4.65 18.69
N GLU A 221 -8.29 -5.82 19.29
CA GLU A 221 -9.10 -7.03 19.14
C GLU A 221 -10.56 -6.81 19.57
N ALA A 222 -10.80 -5.95 20.56
CA ALA A 222 -12.16 -5.66 21.03
C ALA A 222 -12.99 -4.96 19.95
N VAL A 223 -12.42 -3.99 19.24
CA VAL A 223 -13.09 -3.34 18.10
C VAL A 223 -13.24 -4.31 16.94
N LEU A 224 -12.18 -5.05 16.61
CA LEU A 224 -12.20 -6.07 15.55
C LEU A 224 -13.23 -7.16 15.82
N ALA A 225 -13.48 -7.55 17.08
CA ALA A 225 -14.51 -8.51 17.41
C ALA A 225 -15.93 -8.01 17.13
N THR A 226 -16.15 -6.69 17.07
CA THR A 226 -17.47 -6.09 16.79
C THR A 226 -17.76 -5.88 15.30
N VAL A 227 -16.79 -6.09 14.42
CA VAL A 227 -16.98 -5.91 12.98
C VAL A 227 -17.09 -7.24 12.25
N GLU A 228 -17.98 -7.29 11.26
CA GLU A 228 -18.15 -8.48 10.42
C GLU A 228 -16.95 -8.61 9.48
N ARG A 229 -16.41 -9.83 9.36
CA ARG A 229 -15.37 -10.20 8.41
C ARG A 229 -15.87 -11.30 7.50
N ARG A 230 -15.82 -11.06 6.21
CA ARG A 230 -16.33 -11.97 5.17
C ARG A 230 -15.19 -12.59 4.38
N PRO A 231 -15.36 -13.78 3.81
CA PRO A 231 -14.39 -14.31 2.86
C PRO A 231 -14.13 -13.31 1.72
N PRO A 232 -12.86 -13.12 1.33
CA PRO A 232 -12.52 -12.18 0.25
C PRO A 232 -13.07 -12.67 -1.10
N ARG A 233 -13.63 -11.77 -1.89
CA ARG A 233 -14.11 -12.02 -3.25
C ARG A 233 -12.99 -12.04 -4.29
N THR A 234 -11.85 -11.50 -3.94
CA THR A 234 -10.62 -11.46 -4.73
C THR A 234 -9.48 -11.90 -3.83
N VAL A 235 -8.52 -12.65 -4.37
CA VAL A 235 -7.37 -13.12 -3.60
C VAL A 235 -6.61 -11.94 -3.00
N VAL A 236 -6.41 -11.95 -1.69
CA VAL A 236 -5.56 -10.99 -0.99
C VAL A 236 -4.28 -11.72 -0.56
N HIS A 237 -3.13 -11.31 -1.10
CA HIS A 237 -1.84 -11.76 -0.61
C HIS A 237 -1.48 -10.94 0.63
N SER A 238 -1.26 -11.63 1.75
CA SER A 238 -0.82 -10.95 2.98
C SER A 238 0.66 -10.62 2.93
N CYS A 239 0.98 -9.36 3.22
CA CYS A 239 2.37 -8.95 3.42
C CYS A 239 2.95 -9.40 4.78
N TYR A 240 2.16 -9.98 5.66
CA TYR A 240 2.62 -10.51 6.95
C TYR A 240 2.96 -11.99 6.87
N THR A 241 2.17 -12.79 6.15
CA THR A 241 2.40 -14.23 6.00
C THR A 241 3.10 -14.61 4.70
N ALA A 242 3.20 -13.68 3.75
CA ALA A 242 3.72 -13.87 2.41
C ALA A 242 2.97 -14.95 1.61
N ALA A 243 1.67 -15.09 1.85
CA ALA A 243 0.78 -16.06 1.23
C ALA A 243 -0.63 -15.48 1.07
N PRO A 244 -1.51 -16.07 0.26
CA PRO A 244 -2.92 -15.70 0.24
C PRO A 244 -3.56 -15.82 1.62
N LEU A 245 -4.42 -14.84 1.98
CA LEU A 245 -5.19 -14.87 3.23
C LEU A 245 -6.02 -16.15 3.32
N THR A 246 -5.92 -16.83 4.45
CA THR A 246 -6.75 -17.98 4.76
C THR A 246 -8.06 -17.54 5.43
N ALA A 247 -9.10 -18.40 5.39
CA ALA A 247 -10.35 -18.15 6.09
C ALA A 247 -10.15 -17.97 7.61
N GLN A 248 -9.19 -18.69 8.20
CA GLN A 248 -8.84 -18.55 9.62
C GLN A 248 -8.27 -17.16 9.92
N GLN A 249 -7.31 -16.67 9.14
CA GLN A 249 -6.74 -15.31 9.30
C GLN A 249 -7.80 -14.23 9.13
N VAL A 250 -8.68 -14.39 8.14
CA VAL A 250 -9.79 -13.44 7.94
C VAL A 250 -10.69 -13.39 9.18
N ALA A 251 -11.02 -14.52 9.77
CA ALA A 251 -11.91 -14.61 10.93
C ALA A 251 -11.26 -14.19 12.26
N ASP A 252 -9.92 -14.19 12.35
CA ASP A 252 -9.19 -13.96 13.59
C ASP A 252 -8.96 -12.43 13.85
N PRO A 253 -9.59 -11.85 14.91
CA PRO A 253 -9.30 -10.47 15.31
C PRO A 253 -7.83 -10.21 15.64
N ALA A 254 -7.13 -11.21 16.22
CA ALA A 254 -5.74 -11.07 16.63
C ALA A 254 -4.81 -10.89 15.42
N TYR A 255 -5.10 -11.57 14.30
CA TYR A 255 -4.37 -11.38 13.06
C TYR A 255 -4.36 -9.90 12.62
N TRP A 256 -5.52 -9.26 12.59
CA TRP A 256 -5.66 -7.85 12.18
C TRP A 256 -5.10 -6.86 13.20
N ALA A 257 -5.22 -7.18 14.49
CA ALA A 257 -4.69 -6.37 15.59
C ALA A 257 -3.16 -6.34 15.61
N ALA A 258 -2.50 -7.42 15.18
CA ALA A 258 -1.04 -7.56 15.17
C ALA A 258 -0.35 -6.74 14.07
N HIS A 259 -1.06 -6.31 13.02
CA HIS A 259 -0.49 -5.64 11.85
C HIS A 259 0.48 -4.47 12.17
N PRO A 260 0.22 -3.57 13.14
CA PRO A 260 1.16 -2.50 13.46
C PRO A 260 2.48 -3.00 14.08
N VAL A 261 2.48 -4.20 14.64
CA VAL A 261 3.59 -4.80 15.40
C VAL A 261 4.40 -5.77 14.54
N ASP A 262 3.72 -6.58 13.75
CA ASP A 262 4.32 -7.67 12.99
C ASP A 262 5.20 -7.17 11.84
N GLN A 263 6.23 -7.94 11.54
CA GLN A 263 7.13 -7.68 10.42
C GLN A 263 6.41 -7.77 9.08
N VAL A 264 6.61 -6.77 8.23
CA VAL A 264 6.14 -6.79 6.85
C VAL A 264 7.09 -7.60 5.96
N ARG A 265 6.59 -8.65 5.35
CA ARG A 265 7.30 -9.56 4.44
C ARG A 265 6.91 -9.26 2.99
N PHE A 266 7.05 -7.98 2.58
CA PHE A 266 6.52 -7.53 1.29
C PHE A 266 7.17 -8.24 0.10
N TRP A 267 8.52 -8.36 0.09
CA TRP A 267 9.20 -9.01 -1.03
C TRP A 267 8.80 -10.48 -1.21
N PRO A 268 8.76 -11.33 -0.17
CA PRO A 268 8.26 -12.69 -0.33
C PRO A 268 6.81 -12.76 -0.81
N ALA A 269 5.94 -11.83 -0.37
CA ALA A 269 4.56 -11.77 -0.83
C ALA A 269 4.47 -11.35 -2.30
N LEU A 270 5.27 -10.36 -2.70
CA LEU A 270 5.38 -9.90 -4.10
C LEU A 270 5.93 -11.00 -5.01
N ASP A 271 6.94 -11.74 -4.55
CA ASP A 271 7.50 -12.89 -5.29
C ASP A 271 6.44 -13.96 -5.51
N GLY A 272 5.69 -14.33 -4.47
CA GLY A 272 4.57 -15.27 -4.59
C GLY A 272 3.48 -14.81 -5.57
N LEU A 273 3.23 -13.51 -5.65
CA LEU A 273 2.27 -12.92 -6.60
C LEU A 273 2.81 -12.91 -8.04
N LEU A 274 4.08 -12.54 -8.25
CA LEU A 274 4.64 -12.27 -9.58
C LEU A 274 5.39 -13.45 -10.21
N ALA A 275 5.79 -14.47 -9.43
CA ALA A 275 6.55 -15.59 -9.93
C ALA A 275 5.85 -16.35 -11.08
N PRO A 276 4.50 -16.53 -11.07
CA PRO A 276 3.81 -17.16 -12.21
C PRO A 276 3.86 -16.35 -13.50
N GLY A 277 4.13 -15.04 -13.43
CA GLY A 277 4.13 -14.14 -14.60
C GLY A 277 2.74 -13.81 -15.12
N GLY A 278 2.69 -13.11 -16.26
CA GLY A 278 1.46 -12.86 -17.01
C GLY A 278 0.51 -11.81 -16.39
N LEU A 279 0.99 -10.94 -15.52
CA LEU A 279 0.17 -9.94 -14.84
C LEU A 279 0.48 -8.50 -15.30
N VAL A 280 -0.55 -7.65 -15.29
CA VAL A 280 -0.38 -6.20 -15.16
C VAL A 280 -0.54 -5.85 -13.69
N VAL A 281 0.49 -5.25 -13.10
CA VAL A 281 0.52 -4.85 -11.70
C VAL A 281 0.26 -3.37 -11.62
N VAL A 282 -0.86 -2.97 -11.03
CA VAL A 282 -1.27 -1.56 -10.90
C VAL A 282 -1.03 -1.11 -9.47
N GLU A 283 -0.18 -0.09 -9.25
CA GLU A 283 -0.05 0.54 -7.94
C GLU A 283 -1.17 1.55 -7.75
N ALA A 284 -2.14 1.18 -6.91
CA ALA A 284 -3.32 1.97 -6.57
C ALA A 284 -3.10 2.66 -5.22
N GLY A 285 -2.28 3.70 -5.21
CA GLY A 285 -1.96 4.49 -4.04
C GLY A 285 -1.04 5.67 -4.37
N PRO A 286 -0.71 6.53 -3.40
CA PRO A 286 0.14 7.68 -3.66
C PRO A 286 1.60 7.28 -3.88
N GLY A 287 2.27 8.01 -4.78
CA GLY A 287 3.67 7.77 -5.14
C GLY A 287 3.87 6.54 -6.03
N ARG A 288 5.10 6.03 -6.08
CA ARG A 288 5.51 4.88 -6.91
C ARG A 288 6.47 3.96 -6.13
N THR A 289 6.24 3.82 -4.82
CA THR A 289 7.14 3.05 -3.95
C THR A 289 7.09 1.57 -4.28
N LEU A 290 5.88 0.99 -4.36
CA LEU A 290 5.73 -0.43 -4.65
C LEU A 290 6.04 -0.75 -6.11
N SER A 291 5.71 0.13 -7.04
CA SER A 291 6.15 0.04 -8.44
C SER A 291 7.66 -0.05 -8.55
N SER A 292 8.39 0.81 -7.80
CA SER A 292 9.85 0.80 -7.79
C SER A 292 10.45 -0.51 -7.24
N LEU A 293 9.74 -1.18 -6.33
CA LEU A 293 10.11 -2.51 -5.84
C LEU A 293 9.77 -3.59 -6.88
N ALA A 294 8.55 -3.55 -7.45
CA ALA A 294 8.09 -4.51 -8.45
C ALA A 294 8.95 -4.50 -9.72
N LEU A 295 9.43 -3.32 -10.15
CA LEU A 295 10.37 -3.18 -11.29
C LEU A 295 11.71 -3.93 -11.10
N ARG A 296 12.07 -4.28 -9.86
CA ARG A 296 13.27 -5.09 -9.57
C ARG A 296 13.01 -6.58 -9.67
N HIS A 297 11.72 -7.00 -9.71
CA HIS A 297 11.35 -8.41 -9.76
C HIS A 297 11.75 -9.05 -11.09
N PRO A 298 12.29 -10.29 -11.09
CA PRO A 298 12.72 -10.96 -12.30
C PRO A 298 11.63 -11.07 -13.39
N SER A 299 10.37 -11.38 -13.03
CA SER A 299 9.26 -11.49 -13.97
C SER A 299 8.93 -10.15 -14.66
N VAL A 300 9.10 -9.02 -13.96
CA VAL A 300 8.93 -7.67 -14.56
C VAL A 300 10.12 -7.37 -15.49
N ARG A 301 11.33 -7.65 -15.04
CA ARG A 301 12.55 -7.40 -15.84
C ARG A 301 12.61 -8.22 -17.12
N ARG A 302 11.99 -9.40 -17.17
CA ARG A 302 11.86 -10.23 -18.38
C ARG A 302 10.68 -9.82 -19.26
N GLY A 303 9.81 -8.90 -18.81
CA GLY A 303 8.59 -8.51 -19.52
C GLY A 303 7.41 -9.46 -19.34
N ASP A 304 7.52 -10.47 -18.47
CA ASP A 304 6.42 -11.38 -18.15
C ASP A 304 5.28 -10.64 -17.41
N CYS A 305 5.64 -9.69 -16.58
CA CYS A 305 4.71 -8.79 -15.91
C CYS A 305 4.98 -7.32 -16.30
N MET A 306 3.94 -6.50 -16.26
CA MET A 306 4.01 -5.04 -16.48
C MET A 306 3.64 -4.31 -15.19
N VAL A 307 4.21 -3.12 -14.96
CA VAL A 307 3.89 -2.27 -13.79
C VAL A 307 3.32 -0.95 -14.26
N VAL A 308 2.18 -0.57 -13.70
CA VAL A 308 1.44 0.66 -14.02
C VAL A 308 1.11 1.40 -12.72
N PRO A 309 1.84 2.47 -12.35
CA PRO A 309 1.48 3.32 -11.23
C PRO A 309 0.38 4.32 -11.62
N LEU A 310 -0.61 4.54 -10.73
CA LEU A 310 -1.69 5.52 -10.95
C LEU A 310 -1.33 6.93 -10.49
N SER A 311 -0.25 7.10 -9.73
CA SER A 311 0.14 8.37 -9.12
C SER A 311 1.50 8.86 -9.61
N PRO A 312 1.80 10.17 -9.51
CA PRO A 312 3.11 10.70 -9.83
C PRO A 312 4.19 10.15 -8.89
N LYS A 313 5.43 10.11 -9.35
CA LYS A 313 6.57 9.59 -8.57
C LYS A 313 6.90 10.47 -7.34
N ARG A 314 6.60 11.74 -7.42
CA ARG A 314 6.89 12.75 -6.39
C ARG A 314 5.68 13.62 -6.18
N ALA A 315 5.60 14.23 -5.01
CA ALA A 315 4.62 15.28 -4.75
C ALA A 315 4.73 16.37 -5.82
N GLY A 316 3.60 16.71 -6.40
CA GLY A 316 3.46 17.74 -7.43
C GLY A 316 2.17 18.53 -7.26
N GLY A 317 1.76 19.23 -8.30
CA GLY A 317 0.46 19.90 -8.33
C GLY A 317 -0.69 18.97 -8.71
N PRO A 318 -1.95 19.47 -8.65
CA PRO A 318 -3.14 18.69 -9.07
C PRO A 318 -3.05 18.21 -10.53
N GLU A 319 -2.32 18.92 -11.39
CA GLU A 319 -2.11 18.51 -12.78
C GLU A 319 -1.27 17.25 -12.89
N ASP A 320 -0.22 17.12 -12.05
CA ASP A 320 0.64 15.93 -12.08
C ASP A 320 -0.12 14.65 -11.72
N ASP A 321 -1.12 14.75 -10.84
CA ASP A 321 -2.01 13.62 -10.51
C ASP A 321 -2.82 13.19 -11.76
N ARG A 322 -3.39 14.17 -12.52
CA ARG A 322 -4.16 13.88 -13.73
C ARG A 322 -3.32 13.33 -14.87
N VAL A 323 -2.12 13.90 -15.06
CA VAL A 323 -1.17 13.39 -16.05
C VAL A 323 -0.77 11.96 -15.76
N ALA A 324 -0.42 11.65 -14.50
CA ALA A 324 -0.05 10.29 -14.10
C ALA A 324 -1.18 9.29 -14.31
N LEU A 325 -2.42 9.67 -13.97
CA LEU A 325 -3.60 8.84 -14.23
C LEU A 325 -3.82 8.62 -15.73
N GLY A 326 -3.68 9.67 -16.56
CA GLY A 326 -3.79 9.57 -18.02
C GLY A 326 -2.76 8.61 -18.61
N GLU A 327 -1.48 8.72 -18.19
CA GLU A 327 -0.41 7.78 -18.58
C GLU A 327 -0.78 6.33 -18.23
N ALA A 328 -1.34 6.10 -17.05
CA ALA A 328 -1.76 4.77 -16.59
C ALA A 328 -2.93 4.24 -17.42
N VAL A 329 -3.92 5.07 -17.73
CA VAL A 329 -5.05 4.71 -18.60
C VAL A 329 -4.55 4.33 -19.99
N ASP A 330 -3.64 5.10 -20.57
CA ASP A 330 -3.08 4.81 -21.91
C ASP A 330 -2.29 3.51 -21.90
N ALA A 331 -1.51 3.25 -20.83
CA ALA A 331 -0.79 1.99 -20.67
C ALA A 331 -1.75 0.78 -20.58
N LEU A 332 -2.84 0.90 -19.83
CA LEU A 332 -3.86 -0.15 -19.71
C LEU A 332 -4.65 -0.34 -21.02
N ARG A 333 -4.96 0.75 -21.74
CA ARG A 333 -5.56 0.67 -23.09
C ARG A 333 -4.62 -0.05 -24.07
N GLY A 334 -3.31 0.20 -23.97
CA GLY A 334 -2.29 -0.51 -24.74
C GLY A 334 -2.26 -2.01 -24.46
N GLU A 335 -2.62 -2.45 -23.27
CA GLU A 335 -2.80 -3.87 -22.90
C GLU A 335 -4.13 -4.46 -23.40
N GLY A 336 -5.04 -3.64 -23.96
CA GLY A 336 -6.30 -4.07 -24.51
C GLY A 336 -7.50 -3.86 -23.58
N TYR A 337 -7.34 -3.15 -22.48
CA TYR A 337 -8.47 -2.76 -21.61
C TYR A 337 -9.30 -1.65 -22.27
N ARG A 338 -10.63 -1.76 -22.19
CA ARG A 338 -11.55 -0.72 -22.63
C ARG A 338 -11.89 0.16 -21.42
N ILE A 339 -11.23 1.30 -21.33
CA ILE A 339 -11.45 2.28 -20.25
C ILE A 339 -12.22 3.45 -20.84
N PRO A 340 -13.29 3.94 -20.18
CA PRO A 340 -14.10 5.07 -20.64
C PRO A 340 -13.29 6.33 -20.94
#